data_43b1f1bb9405b95b3230dd1a52b595bd
#
_entry.id   43b1f1bb9405b95b3230dd1a52b595bd
#
_cell.length_a   1.000
_cell.length_b   1.000
_cell.length_c   1.000
_cell.angle_alpha   90.00
_cell.angle_beta   90.00
_cell.angle_gamma   90.00
#
_symmetry.space_group_name_H-M   'P 1'
#
loop_
_entity.id
_entity.type
_entity.pdbx_description
1 polymer ?
#
loop_
_entity_poly.entity_id
_entity_poly.type
_entity_poly.pdbx_seq_one_letter_code
_entity_poly.pdbx_strand_id
1 'polypeptide(L)'
;HSLDRRQRQMCIRDRTANVDTDIRKKCSANHTATHLLHQALREILGNHVEQKGSMVSDKYLRFDFSHFKKIEETELNQIEEFVNNKIDESIELIENRTENYEDAIKKGVVALFNEKYGKTVRSVKFGNSYELCGGTHVKNTIQIRNFVVTSESSIASGIRRIEAISGPSALKYLRGKNKEIKDISNMLSSKSNLIDSIKNIKDQNIQISKDLKSSQIKLIDFYIDSWSNQTEKINSFNFLFKRLNFEPSFVKSLCIGLGRS
;
A
#
# COMPACT_ATOMS: atom_id res chain seq x y z
N HIS A 1 -20.01 42.12 20.14
CA HIS A 1 -18.74 42.84 19.93
C HIS A 1 -18.17 42.45 18.56
N SER A 2 -18.62 43.14 17.53
CA SER A 2 -18.03 43.11 16.21
C SER A 2 -16.79 44.02 16.24
N LEU A 3 -15.61 43.46 16.48
CA LEU A 3 -14.39 44.16 16.13
C LEU A 3 -14.41 44.47 14.64
N ASP A 4 -14.28 45.76 14.30
CA ASP A 4 -14.28 46.26 12.96
C ASP A 4 -13.39 45.44 12.05
N ARG A 5 -13.88 45.05 10.86
CA ARG A 5 -13.10 44.31 9.85
C ARG A 5 -11.75 44.97 9.53
N ARG A 6 -11.67 46.31 9.65
CA ARG A 6 -10.42 47.06 9.48
C ARG A 6 -9.37 46.76 10.55
N GLN A 7 -9.78 46.60 11.82
CA GLN A 7 -8.83 46.24 12.89
C GLN A 7 -8.32 44.81 12.74
N ARG A 8 -9.17 43.87 12.27
CA ARG A 8 -8.70 42.50 11.98
C ARG A 8 -7.71 42.47 10.80
N GLN A 9 -7.90 43.30 9.78
CA GLN A 9 -6.95 43.42 8.67
C GLN A 9 -5.62 44.09 9.08
N MET A 10 -5.66 45.09 9.99
CA MET A 10 -4.44 45.70 10.52
C MET A 10 -3.62 44.71 11.35
N CYS A 11 -4.22 43.91 12.22
CA CYS A 11 -3.48 42.88 12.98
C CYS A 11 -2.84 41.79 12.12
N ILE A 12 -3.38 41.54 10.92
CA ILE A 12 -2.82 40.56 9.96
C ILE A 12 -1.65 41.19 9.16
N ARG A 13 -1.68 42.49 8.90
CA ARG A 13 -0.63 43.20 8.13
C ARG A 13 0.70 43.30 8.87
N ASP A 14 0.66 43.31 10.20
CA ASP A 14 1.84 43.50 11.05
C ASP A 14 2.52 42.17 11.44
N ARG A 15 2.08 41.03 10.86
CA ARG A 15 2.68 39.70 11.13
C ARG A 15 3.58 39.29 10.01
N THR A 16 4.79 38.86 10.37
CA THR A 16 5.70 38.18 9.44
C THR A 16 5.29 36.70 9.39
N ALA A 17 4.96 36.24 8.20
CA ALA A 17 4.69 34.82 7.94
C ALA A 17 5.96 34.16 7.44
N ASN A 18 6.51 33.25 8.22
CA ASN A 18 7.64 32.42 7.82
C ASN A 18 7.14 31.06 7.34
N VAL A 19 7.53 30.67 6.12
CA VAL A 19 7.22 29.36 5.55
C VAL A 19 8.45 28.48 5.72
N ASP A 20 8.25 27.29 6.30
CA ASP A 20 9.28 26.25 6.32
C ASP A 20 9.62 25.84 4.88
N THR A 21 10.83 26.19 4.46
CA THR A 21 11.28 25.97 3.08
C THR A 21 11.47 24.50 2.74
N ASP A 22 11.83 23.65 3.71
CA ASP A 22 12.05 22.23 3.49
C ASP A 22 10.73 21.47 3.38
N ILE A 23 9.76 21.79 4.23
CA ILE A 23 8.39 21.27 4.12
C ILE A 23 7.80 21.72 2.77
N ARG A 24 7.93 22.99 2.41
CA ARG A 24 7.43 23.51 1.13
C ARG A 24 8.04 22.81 -0.07
N LYS A 25 9.35 22.55 -0.10
CA LYS A 25 10.02 21.82 -1.18
C LYS A 25 9.46 20.41 -1.34
N LYS A 26 9.28 19.68 -0.22
CA LYS A 26 8.71 18.33 -0.23
C LYS A 26 7.25 18.32 -0.72
N CYS A 27 6.43 19.24 -0.23
CA CYS A 27 5.06 19.41 -0.73
C CYS A 27 5.02 19.73 -2.21
N SER A 28 5.90 20.62 -2.70
CA SER A 28 5.98 20.97 -4.13
C SER A 28 6.38 19.77 -4.99
N ALA A 29 7.33 18.95 -4.52
CA ALA A 29 7.74 17.72 -5.19
C ALA A 29 6.60 16.71 -5.28
N ASN A 30 5.95 16.41 -4.14
CA ASN A 30 4.80 15.52 -4.10
C ASN A 30 3.63 16.04 -4.94
N HIS A 31 3.39 17.35 -4.96
CA HIS A 31 2.32 17.93 -5.78
C HIS A 31 2.60 17.79 -7.27
N THR A 32 3.81 18.08 -7.70
CA THR A 32 4.17 17.88 -9.11
C THR A 32 4.13 16.39 -9.49
N ALA A 33 4.60 15.50 -8.60
CA ALA A 33 4.48 14.06 -8.80
C ALA A 33 3.01 13.61 -8.94
N THR A 34 2.07 14.27 -8.24
CA THR A 34 0.62 13.99 -8.39
C THR A 34 0.11 14.31 -9.80
N HIS A 35 0.57 15.41 -10.41
CA HIS A 35 0.22 15.74 -11.80
C HIS A 35 0.79 14.73 -12.79
N LEU A 36 2.06 14.31 -12.61
CA LEU A 36 2.67 13.28 -13.44
C LEU A 36 1.98 11.91 -13.26
N LEU A 37 1.58 11.57 -12.02
CA LEU A 37 0.80 10.36 -11.74
C LEU A 37 -0.56 10.40 -12.43
N HIS A 38 -1.27 11.53 -12.40
CA HIS A 38 -2.54 11.66 -13.10
C HIS A 38 -2.39 11.45 -14.61
N GLN A 39 -1.34 12.02 -15.21
CA GLN A 39 -1.01 11.77 -16.61
C GLN A 39 -0.72 10.29 -16.86
N ALA A 40 0.14 9.65 -16.05
CA ALA A 40 0.47 8.23 -16.18
C ALA A 40 -0.77 7.34 -16.14
N LEU A 41 -1.66 7.59 -15.18
CA LEU A 41 -2.91 6.84 -15.02
C LEU A 41 -3.82 6.98 -16.25
N ARG A 42 -3.92 8.18 -16.83
CA ARG A 42 -4.72 8.40 -18.05
C ARG A 42 -4.12 7.72 -19.28
N GLU A 43 -2.80 7.73 -19.42
CA GLU A 43 -2.12 7.10 -20.55
C GLU A 43 -2.14 5.57 -20.48
N ILE A 44 -2.00 5.00 -19.28
CA ILE A 44 -1.90 3.54 -19.10
C ILE A 44 -3.28 2.90 -18.92
N LEU A 45 -4.15 3.49 -18.09
CA LEU A 45 -5.46 2.91 -17.79
C LEU A 45 -6.57 3.44 -18.70
N GLY A 46 -6.38 4.62 -19.31
CA GLY A 46 -7.31 5.22 -20.26
C GLY A 46 -7.93 6.53 -19.80
N ASN A 47 -8.57 7.21 -20.75
CA ASN A 47 -9.13 8.57 -20.56
C ASN A 47 -10.33 8.65 -19.61
N HIS A 48 -10.88 7.52 -19.15
CA HIS A 48 -11.94 7.47 -18.13
C HIS A 48 -11.42 7.80 -16.73
N VAL A 49 -10.11 7.83 -16.55
CA VAL A 49 -9.48 8.21 -15.28
C VAL A 49 -9.70 9.69 -15.03
N GLU A 50 -10.43 9.98 -13.96
CA GLU A 50 -10.71 11.33 -13.48
C GLU A 50 -10.34 11.41 -12.00
N GLN A 51 -9.74 12.52 -11.58
CA GLN A 51 -9.48 12.78 -10.18
C GLN A 51 -10.79 12.90 -9.39
N LYS A 52 -10.94 12.11 -8.33
CA LYS A 52 -12.06 12.17 -7.38
C LYS A 52 -11.64 12.79 -6.04
N GLY A 53 -10.36 12.81 -5.75
CA GLY A 53 -9.76 13.45 -4.60
C GLY A 53 -8.24 13.39 -4.64
N SER A 54 -7.58 14.30 -3.93
CA SER A 54 -6.14 14.25 -3.74
C SER A 54 -5.74 14.83 -2.40
N MET A 55 -4.61 14.38 -1.90
CA MET A 55 -3.97 14.93 -0.72
C MET A 55 -2.46 14.98 -0.95
N VAL A 56 -1.86 16.12 -0.65
CA VAL A 56 -0.43 16.34 -0.79
C VAL A 56 0.13 16.84 0.55
N SER A 57 1.14 16.16 1.06
CA SER A 57 1.88 16.55 2.25
C SER A 57 3.38 16.51 2.00
N ASP A 58 4.17 16.86 3.01
CA ASP A 58 5.62 16.70 2.97
C ASP A 58 6.10 15.24 3.09
N LYS A 59 5.19 14.32 3.49
CA LYS A 59 5.50 12.92 3.75
C LYS A 59 5.10 12.01 2.60
N TYR A 60 3.92 12.24 2.03
CA TYR A 60 3.35 11.41 0.97
C TYR A 60 2.32 12.21 0.14
N LEU A 61 1.95 11.66 -0.98
CA LEU A 61 0.81 12.06 -1.78
C LEU A 61 -0.21 10.93 -1.84
N ARG A 62 -1.48 11.29 -2.01
CA ARG A 62 -2.59 10.38 -2.20
C ARG A 62 -3.44 10.87 -3.37
N PHE A 63 -3.81 9.95 -4.24
CA PHE A 63 -4.61 10.25 -5.42
C PHE A 63 -5.78 9.28 -5.54
N ASP A 64 -7.00 9.80 -5.48
CA ASP A 64 -8.25 9.05 -5.62
C ASP A 64 -8.82 9.31 -7.02
N PHE A 65 -9.16 8.26 -7.76
CA PHE A 65 -9.57 8.38 -9.15
C PHE A 65 -10.60 7.32 -9.56
N SER A 66 -11.34 7.61 -10.64
CA SER A 66 -12.31 6.69 -11.21
C SER A 66 -11.61 5.54 -11.95
N HIS A 67 -11.82 4.31 -11.47
CA HIS A 67 -11.43 3.08 -12.16
C HIS A 67 -12.16 1.88 -11.57
N PHE A 68 -12.68 0.99 -12.43
CA PHE A 68 -13.57 -0.09 -11.99
C PHE A 68 -12.83 -1.40 -11.65
N LYS A 69 -11.63 -1.60 -12.18
CA LYS A 69 -10.85 -2.82 -11.98
C LYS A 69 -9.74 -2.59 -10.95
N LYS A 70 -9.26 -3.67 -10.34
CA LYS A 70 -8.00 -3.65 -9.60
C LYS A 70 -6.88 -3.39 -10.61
N ILE A 71 -5.94 -2.53 -10.25
CA ILE A 71 -4.74 -2.30 -11.06
C ILE A 71 -3.82 -3.51 -10.89
N GLU A 72 -3.38 -4.07 -11.99
CA GLU A 72 -2.44 -5.19 -11.98
C GLU A 72 -1.03 -4.69 -11.58
N GLU A 73 -0.21 -5.59 -11.03
CA GLU A 73 1.16 -5.25 -10.59
C GLU A 73 2.01 -4.72 -11.76
N THR A 74 1.81 -5.27 -12.95
CA THR A 74 2.47 -4.81 -14.18
C THR A 74 2.07 -3.39 -14.56
N GLU A 75 0.79 -3.03 -14.42
CA GLU A 75 0.29 -1.67 -14.66
C GLU A 75 0.82 -0.69 -13.62
N LEU A 76 0.88 -1.09 -12.32
CA LEU A 76 1.48 -0.26 -11.28
C LEU A 76 2.95 0.02 -11.54
N ASN A 77 3.71 -0.99 -11.98
CA ASN A 77 5.11 -0.84 -12.35
C ASN A 77 5.27 0.12 -13.54
N GLN A 78 4.42 0.01 -14.56
CA GLN A 78 4.42 0.91 -15.71
C GLN A 78 4.10 2.36 -15.32
N ILE A 79 3.15 2.55 -14.39
CA ILE A 79 2.78 3.87 -13.86
C ILE A 79 3.96 4.49 -13.10
N GLU A 80 4.61 3.72 -12.22
CA GLU A 80 5.77 4.17 -11.47
C GLU A 80 6.95 4.50 -12.40
N GLU A 81 7.23 3.65 -13.37
CA GLU A 81 8.27 3.85 -14.38
C GLU A 81 7.98 5.09 -15.23
N PHE A 82 6.74 5.26 -15.69
CA PHE A 82 6.34 6.45 -16.45
C PHE A 82 6.63 7.74 -15.68
N VAL A 83 6.24 7.81 -14.39
CA VAL A 83 6.48 8.99 -13.57
C VAL A 83 7.97 9.23 -13.39
N ASN A 84 8.76 8.19 -13.12
CA ASN A 84 10.21 8.33 -12.96
C ASN A 84 10.90 8.76 -14.28
N ASN A 85 10.47 8.24 -15.42
CA ASN A 85 10.95 8.69 -16.72
C ASN A 85 10.67 10.18 -16.96
N LYS A 86 9.46 10.66 -16.59
CA LYS A 86 9.13 12.09 -16.66
C LYS A 86 9.96 12.96 -15.69
N ILE A 87 10.40 12.41 -14.59
CA ILE A 87 11.33 13.06 -13.67
C ILE A 87 12.71 13.20 -14.34
N ASP A 88 13.20 12.14 -14.96
CA ASP A 88 14.51 12.06 -15.58
C ASP A 88 14.60 12.90 -16.87
N GLU A 89 13.47 13.08 -17.58
CA GLU A 89 13.36 14.01 -18.73
C GLU A 89 13.66 15.47 -18.35
N SER A 90 13.72 15.81 -17.07
CA SER A 90 14.07 17.16 -16.57
C SER A 90 13.21 18.27 -17.16
N ILE A 91 11.87 18.06 -17.13
CA ILE A 91 10.90 18.97 -17.74
C ILE A 91 10.74 20.24 -16.91
N GLU A 92 10.84 21.39 -17.54
CA GLU A 92 10.64 22.67 -16.90
C GLU A 92 9.15 22.97 -16.69
N LEU A 93 8.87 23.68 -15.59
CA LEU A 93 7.55 24.24 -15.30
C LEU A 93 7.22 25.36 -16.29
N ILE A 94 6.12 25.21 -16.99
CA ILE A 94 5.47 26.29 -17.72
C ILE A 94 4.21 26.66 -16.96
N GLU A 95 4.12 27.89 -16.45
CA GLU A 95 2.92 28.36 -15.74
C GLU A 95 2.39 29.66 -16.36
N ASN A 96 1.05 29.77 -16.41
CA ASN A 96 0.36 31.02 -16.71
C ASN A 96 -0.62 31.33 -15.56
N ARG A 97 -0.42 32.48 -14.92
CA ARG A 97 -1.20 32.86 -13.71
C ARG A 97 -2.46 33.66 -14.02
N THR A 98 -2.61 34.11 -15.25
CA THR A 98 -3.68 35.03 -15.68
C THR A 98 -4.35 34.57 -16.95
N GLU A 99 -4.48 33.24 -17.14
CA GLU A 99 -5.10 32.67 -18.32
C GLU A 99 -6.61 32.79 -18.24
N ASN A 100 -7.27 33.09 -19.38
CA ASN A 100 -8.71 33.03 -19.44
C ASN A 100 -9.16 31.58 -19.38
N TYR A 101 -10.19 31.28 -18.57
CA TYR A 101 -10.68 29.92 -18.36
C TYR A 101 -11.10 29.24 -19.65
N GLU A 102 -11.90 29.92 -20.49
CA GLU A 102 -12.38 29.35 -21.77
C GLU A 102 -11.24 29.06 -22.74
N ASP A 103 -10.25 29.93 -22.78
CA ASP A 103 -9.07 29.75 -23.64
C ASP A 103 -8.16 28.62 -23.13
N ALA A 104 -8.03 28.45 -21.81
CA ALA A 104 -7.32 27.34 -21.22
C ALA A 104 -7.97 26.00 -21.59
N ILE A 105 -9.30 25.89 -21.48
CA ILE A 105 -10.05 24.68 -21.87
C ILE A 105 -9.89 24.37 -23.34
N LYS A 106 -9.96 25.38 -24.23
CA LYS A 106 -9.74 25.21 -25.69
C LYS A 106 -8.32 24.66 -26.00
N LYS A 107 -7.33 25.00 -25.18
CA LYS A 107 -5.95 24.48 -25.29
C LYS A 107 -5.79 23.06 -24.71
N GLY A 108 -6.84 22.44 -24.20
CA GLY A 108 -6.84 21.09 -23.64
C GLY A 108 -6.34 21.00 -22.19
N VAL A 109 -6.43 22.10 -21.42
CA VAL A 109 -6.10 22.08 -20.01
C VAL A 109 -7.11 21.21 -19.26
N VAL A 110 -6.62 20.30 -18.42
CA VAL A 110 -7.48 19.48 -17.57
C VAL A 110 -7.93 20.33 -16.40
N ALA A 111 -9.25 20.52 -16.28
CA ALA A 111 -9.90 21.15 -15.14
C ALA A 111 -10.42 20.07 -14.20
N LEU A 112 -10.24 20.24 -12.88
CA LEU A 112 -10.76 19.31 -11.90
C LEU A 112 -12.29 19.46 -11.80
N PHE A 113 -13.02 18.33 -11.81
CA PHE A 113 -14.44 18.31 -11.60
C PHE A 113 -14.77 18.84 -10.19
N ASN A 114 -15.83 19.68 -10.10
CA ASN A 114 -16.36 20.31 -8.88
C ASN A 114 -15.62 21.55 -8.34
N GLU A 115 -14.61 22.07 -9.00
CA GLU A 115 -14.06 23.38 -8.65
C GLU A 115 -14.78 24.50 -9.41
N LYS A 116 -15.17 25.55 -8.69
CA LYS A 116 -15.74 26.77 -9.31
C LYS A 116 -14.59 27.69 -9.72
N TYR A 117 -14.29 27.67 -11.00
CA TYR A 117 -13.26 28.54 -11.56
C TYR A 117 -13.78 29.95 -11.83
N GLY A 118 -12.96 30.94 -11.56
CA GLY A 118 -13.22 32.32 -11.99
C GLY A 118 -12.93 32.52 -13.48
N LYS A 119 -13.13 33.75 -13.98
CA LYS A 119 -12.79 34.11 -15.37
C LYS A 119 -11.30 33.98 -15.66
N THR A 120 -10.46 34.18 -14.65
CA THR A 120 -9.00 34.08 -14.73
C THR A 120 -8.52 32.92 -13.86
N VAL A 121 -7.70 32.06 -14.44
CA VAL A 121 -7.18 30.83 -13.82
C VAL A 121 -5.67 30.75 -13.91
N ARG A 122 -5.08 29.93 -13.04
CA ARG A 122 -3.68 29.55 -13.17
C ARG A 122 -3.59 28.18 -13.79
N SER A 123 -2.85 28.05 -14.88
CA SER A 123 -2.51 26.79 -15.51
C SER A 123 -1.05 26.42 -15.25
N VAL A 124 -0.81 25.11 -15.12
CA VAL A 124 0.49 24.50 -14.83
C VAL A 124 0.73 23.38 -15.83
N LYS A 125 1.89 23.40 -16.47
CA LYS A 125 2.26 22.41 -17.49
C LYS A 125 3.65 21.83 -17.25
N PHE A 126 3.73 20.50 -17.32
CA PHE A 126 4.97 19.72 -17.37
C PHE A 126 4.87 18.74 -18.55
N GLY A 127 5.49 19.06 -19.67
CA GLY A 127 5.37 18.26 -20.89
C GLY A 127 3.92 18.17 -21.36
N ASN A 128 3.34 16.96 -21.33
CA ASN A 128 1.94 16.72 -21.70
C ASN A 128 0.96 16.84 -20.53
N SER A 129 1.45 16.86 -19.28
CA SER A 129 0.60 17.17 -18.12
C SER A 129 0.27 18.64 -18.11
N TYR A 130 -1.00 19.01 -18.33
CA TYR A 130 -1.44 20.40 -18.41
C TYR A 130 -2.77 20.55 -17.64
N GLU A 131 -2.71 21.20 -16.48
CA GLU A 131 -3.83 21.22 -15.53
C GLU A 131 -4.05 22.61 -14.95
N LEU A 132 -5.30 22.92 -14.58
CA LEU A 132 -5.62 24.08 -13.75
C LEU A 132 -5.22 23.77 -12.30
N CYS A 133 -4.29 24.56 -11.75
CA CYS A 133 -3.81 24.29 -10.40
C CYS A 133 -3.33 25.55 -9.68
N GLY A 134 -3.83 25.77 -8.45
CA GLY A 134 -3.44 26.85 -7.57
C GLY A 134 -2.24 26.54 -6.64
N GLY A 135 -1.78 25.27 -6.60
CA GLY A 135 -0.79 24.81 -5.65
C GLY A 135 0.66 25.16 -5.97
N THR A 136 1.56 24.69 -5.11
CA THR A 136 3.00 24.89 -5.27
C THR A 136 3.63 23.73 -6.03
N HIS A 137 4.52 24.05 -6.98
CA HIS A 137 5.21 23.08 -7.82
C HIS A 137 6.71 23.30 -7.81
N VAL A 138 7.45 22.25 -8.20
CA VAL A 138 8.87 22.37 -8.50
C VAL A 138 9.06 23.16 -9.80
N LYS A 139 10.24 23.75 -9.99
CA LYS A 139 10.57 24.47 -11.24
C LYS A 139 10.94 23.52 -12.38
N ASN A 140 11.42 22.33 -12.02
CA ASN A 140 11.83 21.30 -12.95
C ASN A 140 11.57 19.92 -12.32
N THR A 141 11.09 18.95 -13.13
CA THR A 141 10.71 17.63 -12.64
C THR A 141 11.84 16.86 -11.98
N ILE A 142 13.10 17.08 -12.38
CA ILE A 142 14.28 16.45 -11.74
C ILE A 142 14.37 16.75 -10.23
N GLN A 143 13.76 17.85 -9.76
CA GLN A 143 13.73 18.20 -8.33
C GLN A 143 12.85 17.27 -7.50
N ILE A 144 11.96 16.49 -8.13
CA ILE A 144 11.17 15.44 -7.48
C ILE A 144 12.08 14.28 -7.06
N ARG A 145 13.11 13.98 -7.85
CA ARG A 145 14.08 12.88 -7.71
C ARG A 145 13.44 11.52 -7.99
N ASN A 146 13.12 10.75 -6.94
CA ASN A 146 12.52 9.42 -7.05
C ASN A 146 11.04 9.47 -6.72
N PHE A 147 10.26 8.64 -7.39
CA PHE A 147 8.85 8.42 -7.10
C PHE A 147 8.61 6.92 -6.85
N VAL A 148 7.88 6.57 -5.80
CA VAL A 148 7.57 5.18 -5.43
C VAL A 148 6.10 5.09 -5.02
N VAL A 149 5.37 4.17 -5.63
CA VAL A 149 4.01 3.80 -5.20
C VAL A 149 4.12 2.93 -3.96
N THR A 150 3.43 3.31 -2.88
CA THR A 150 3.47 2.58 -1.60
C THR A 150 2.26 1.69 -1.40
N SER A 151 1.11 2.07 -1.93
CA SER A 151 -0.12 1.28 -1.86
C SER A 151 -1.09 1.60 -2.99
N GLU A 152 -1.92 0.61 -3.33
CA GLU A 152 -3.08 0.72 -4.21
C GLU A 152 -4.26 0.01 -3.57
N SER A 153 -5.44 0.65 -3.53
CA SER A 153 -6.63 0.09 -2.89
C SER A 153 -7.93 0.62 -3.48
N SER A 154 -9.02 -0.12 -3.29
CA SER A 154 -10.37 0.37 -3.56
C SER A 154 -10.89 1.10 -2.33
N ILE A 155 -11.48 2.29 -2.51
CA ILE A 155 -12.08 3.07 -1.42
C ILE A 155 -13.60 3.17 -1.53
N ALA A 156 -14.13 3.00 -2.73
CA ALA A 156 -15.57 2.96 -3.01
C ALA A 156 -15.81 2.23 -4.34
N SER A 157 -17.06 1.94 -4.67
CA SER A 157 -17.40 1.36 -5.96
C SER A 157 -16.94 2.28 -7.10
N GLY A 158 -16.10 1.76 -7.98
CA GLY A 158 -15.54 2.50 -9.12
C GLY A 158 -14.52 3.59 -8.75
N ILE A 159 -14.03 3.63 -7.51
CA ILE A 159 -13.00 4.59 -7.08
C ILE A 159 -11.82 3.84 -6.48
N ARG A 160 -10.65 4.09 -7.04
CA ARG A 160 -9.37 3.55 -6.60
C ARG A 160 -8.52 4.66 -5.98
N ARG A 161 -7.61 4.26 -5.10
CA ARG A 161 -6.65 5.12 -4.42
C ARG A 161 -5.25 4.61 -4.64
N ILE A 162 -4.35 5.52 -5.02
CA ILE A 162 -2.91 5.30 -4.98
C ILE A 162 -2.31 6.22 -3.92
N GLU A 163 -1.44 5.66 -3.08
CA GLU A 163 -0.55 6.42 -2.22
C GLU A 163 0.88 6.26 -2.74
N ALA A 164 1.61 7.37 -2.74
CA ALA A 164 2.98 7.40 -3.22
C ALA A 164 3.82 8.40 -2.43
N ILE A 165 5.11 8.25 -2.54
CA ILE A 165 6.11 9.11 -1.91
C ILE A 165 7.16 9.53 -2.93
N SER A 166 7.75 10.72 -2.74
CA SER A 166 8.80 11.20 -3.63
C SER A 166 10.05 11.65 -2.89
N GLY A 167 11.12 11.87 -3.63
CA GLY A 167 12.38 12.44 -3.15
C GLY A 167 13.09 11.62 -2.08
N PRO A 168 13.67 12.31 -1.07
CA PRO A 168 14.39 11.62 0.01
C PRO A 168 13.55 10.61 0.78
N SER A 169 12.23 10.82 0.87
CA SER A 169 11.31 9.88 1.54
C SER A 169 11.20 8.57 0.77
N ALA A 170 11.16 8.61 -0.58
CA ALA A 170 11.16 7.42 -1.42
C ALA A 170 12.45 6.61 -1.23
N LEU A 171 13.61 7.26 -1.24
CA LEU A 171 14.89 6.59 -1.01
C LEU A 171 14.97 5.96 0.40
N LYS A 172 14.48 6.66 1.43
CA LYS A 172 14.42 6.12 2.80
C LYS A 172 13.53 4.89 2.87
N TYR A 173 12.38 4.92 2.23
CA TYR A 173 11.44 3.79 2.15
C TYR A 173 12.08 2.57 1.49
N LEU A 174 12.71 2.73 0.32
CA LEU A 174 13.38 1.64 -0.38
C LEU A 174 14.54 1.04 0.43
N ARG A 175 15.33 1.88 1.11
CA ARG A 175 16.38 1.42 2.03
C ARG A 175 15.81 0.64 3.21
N GLY A 176 14.68 1.07 3.75
CA GLY A 176 13.95 0.35 4.79
C GLY A 176 13.53 -1.04 4.33
N LYS A 177 12.90 -1.13 3.16
CA LYS A 177 12.49 -2.41 2.57
C LYS A 177 13.68 -3.34 2.27
N ASN A 178 14.77 -2.80 1.76
CA ASN A 178 15.99 -3.57 1.53
C ASN A 178 16.61 -4.10 2.85
N LYS A 179 16.53 -3.30 3.94
CA LYS A 179 16.96 -3.76 5.26
C LYS A 179 16.07 -4.89 5.78
N GLU A 180 14.74 -4.77 5.68
CA GLU A 180 13.80 -5.84 6.07
C GLU A 180 14.12 -7.16 5.35
N ILE A 181 14.39 -7.11 4.02
CA ILE A 181 14.76 -8.29 3.23
C ILE A 181 16.09 -8.89 3.73
N LYS A 182 17.09 -8.06 4.03
CA LYS A 182 18.36 -8.54 4.58
C LYS A 182 18.20 -9.19 5.96
N ASP A 183 17.37 -8.58 6.82
CA ASP A 183 17.11 -9.11 8.15
C ASP A 183 16.41 -10.47 8.08
N ILE A 184 15.42 -10.64 7.19
CA ILE A 184 14.77 -11.93 6.90
C ILE A 184 15.79 -12.95 6.38
N SER A 185 16.65 -12.56 5.44
CA SER A 185 17.69 -13.43 4.89
C SER A 185 18.67 -13.94 5.98
N ASN A 186 19.04 -13.04 6.90
CA ASN A 186 19.91 -13.39 8.04
C ASN A 186 19.20 -14.36 8.99
N MET A 187 17.92 -14.12 9.34
CA MET A 187 17.13 -15.00 10.21
C MET A 187 17.02 -16.43 9.63
N LEU A 188 16.89 -16.54 8.32
CA LEU A 188 16.80 -17.83 7.63
C LEU A 188 18.17 -18.47 7.35
N SER A 189 19.28 -17.79 7.73
CA SER A 189 20.65 -18.22 7.41
C SER A 189 20.83 -18.55 5.91
N SER A 190 20.05 -17.88 5.06
CA SER A 190 19.99 -18.14 3.62
C SER A 190 21.20 -17.52 2.94
N LYS A 191 22.06 -18.38 2.34
CA LYS A 191 23.18 -17.95 1.49
C LYS A 191 22.80 -17.86 0.01
N SER A 192 21.57 -18.25 -0.35
CA SER A 192 21.08 -18.34 -1.72
C SER A 192 19.74 -17.59 -1.87
N ASN A 193 18.87 -18.08 -2.74
CA ASN A 193 17.56 -17.50 -2.99
C ASN A 193 16.67 -17.57 -1.74
N LEU A 194 16.25 -16.42 -1.22
CA LEU A 194 15.38 -16.29 -0.05
C LEU A 194 14.03 -16.98 -0.26
N ILE A 195 13.46 -16.88 -1.48
CA ILE A 195 12.18 -17.49 -1.83
C ILE A 195 12.25 -19.01 -1.72
N ASP A 196 13.32 -19.62 -2.20
CA ASP A 196 13.51 -21.08 -2.14
C ASP A 196 13.71 -21.54 -0.69
N SER A 197 14.41 -20.77 0.13
CA SER A 197 14.55 -21.04 1.55
C SER A 197 13.22 -21.06 2.28
N ILE A 198 12.35 -20.08 2.00
CA ILE A 198 10.99 -19.99 2.57
C ILE A 198 10.13 -21.16 2.09
N LYS A 199 10.19 -21.53 0.80
CA LYS A 199 9.47 -22.70 0.25
C LYS A 199 9.90 -23.98 0.94
N ASN A 200 11.21 -24.22 1.07
CA ASN A 200 11.74 -25.40 1.73
C ASN A 200 11.26 -25.51 3.20
N ILE A 201 11.29 -24.40 3.95
CA ILE A 201 10.79 -24.40 5.33
C ILE A 201 9.30 -24.73 5.37
N LYS A 202 8.51 -24.17 4.45
CA LYS A 202 7.07 -24.45 4.36
C LYS A 202 6.82 -25.92 4.06
N ASP A 203 7.55 -26.50 3.10
CA ASP A 203 7.40 -27.91 2.71
C ASP A 203 7.84 -28.85 3.83
N GLN A 204 8.95 -28.55 4.52
CA GLN A 204 9.40 -29.28 5.70
C GLN A 204 8.35 -29.23 6.82
N ASN A 205 7.73 -28.08 7.08
CA ASN A 205 6.70 -27.93 8.10
C ASN A 205 5.45 -28.78 7.78
N ILE A 206 5.04 -28.81 6.51
CA ILE A 206 3.95 -29.67 6.04
C ILE A 206 4.29 -31.15 6.24
N GLN A 207 5.53 -31.57 5.91
CA GLN A 207 5.99 -32.95 6.07
C GLN A 207 6.05 -33.34 7.55
N ILE A 208 6.66 -32.53 8.39
CA ILE A 208 6.70 -32.78 9.86
C ILE A 208 5.28 -32.91 10.44
N SER A 209 4.35 -32.08 9.99
CA SER A 209 2.94 -32.17 10.44
C SER A 209 2.26 -33.49 10.03
N LYS A 210 2.58 -34.02 8.84
CA LYS A 210 2.09 -35.34 8.38
C LYS A 210 2.74 -36.47 9.19
N ASP A 211 4.03 -36.40 9.41
CA ASP A 211 4.78 -37.44 10.16
C ASP A 211 4.33 -37.47 11.62
N LEU A 212 4.08 -36.33 12.23
CA LEU A 212 3.52 -36.23 13.58
C LEU A 212 2.16 -36.91 13.66
N LYS A 213 1.24 -36.60 12.71
CA LYS A 213 -0.08 -37.25 12.67
C LYS A 213 0.04 -38.76 12.49
N SER A 214 0.90 -39.21 11.59
CA SER A 214 1.13 -40.65 11.38
C SER A 214 1.67 -41.33 12.64
N SER A 215 2.62 -40.70 13.33
CA SER A 215 3.16 -41.20 14.59
C SER A 215 2.11 -41.24 15.72
N GLN A 216 1.24 -40.23 15.77
CA GLN A 216 0.12 -40.20 16.72
C GLN A 216 -0.86 -41.34 16.46
N ILE A 217 -1.22 -41.65 15.20
CA ILE A 217 -2.07 -42.78 14.84
C ILE A 217 -1.43 -44.09 15.28
N LYS A 218 -0.17 -44.30 14.93
CA LYS A 218 0.53 -45.55 15.35
C LYS A 218 0.59 -45.72 16.87
N LEU A 219 0.75 -44.62 17.59
CA LEU A 219 0.75 -44.62 19.05
C LEU A 219 -0.63 -44.95 19.61
N ILE A 220 -1.72 -44.44 19.00
CA ILE A 220 -3.09 -44.77 19.36
C ILE A 220 -3.33 -46.27 19.12
N ASP A 221 -2.99 -46.79 17.94
CA ASP A 221 -3.17 -48.21 17.60
C ASP A 221 -2.39 -49.11 18.60
N PHE A 222 -1.16 -48.76 18.95
CA PHE A 222 -0.40 -49.46 19.97
C PHE A 222 -1.09 -49.51 21.34
N TYR A 223 -1.68 -48.38 21.79
CA TYR A 223 -2.40 -48.34 23.05
C TYR A 223 -3.69 -49.15 22.99
N ILE A 224 -4.41 -49.09 21.85
CA ILE A 224 -5.63 -49.88 21.64
C ILE A 224 -5.29 -51.36 21.75
N ASP A 225 -4.28 -51.84 21.00
CA ASP A 225 -3.87 -53.25 21.03
C ASP A 225 -3.40 -53.68 22.43
N SER A 226 -2.61 -52.83 23.10
CA SER A 226 -2.08 -53.17 24.45
C SER A 226 -3.17 -53.16 25.51
N TRP A 227 -4.19 -52.34 25.39
CA TRP A 227 -5.23 -52.17 26.44
C TRP A 227 -6.48 -52.95 26.18
N SER A 228 -6.81 -53.40 24.98
CA SER A 228 -7.95 -54.23 24.65
C SER A 228 -8.02 -55.51 25.48
N ASN A 229 -6.85 -56.08 25.79
CA ASN A 229 -6.70 -57.28 26.61
C ASN A 229 -6.65 -57.02 28.14
N GLN A 230 -6.74 -55.79 28.57
CA GLN A 230 -6.67 -55.38 29.98
C GLN A 230 -8.03 -54.90 30.53
N THR A 231 -9.10 -55.23 29.83
CA THR A 231 -10.48 -54.89 30.26
C THR A 231 -10.95 -55.87 31.31
N GLU A 232 -11.59 -55.35 32.36
CA GLU A 232 -12.32 -56.15 33.36
C GLU A 232 -13.79 -56.25 32.99
N LYS A 233 -14.33 -57.47 32.99
CA LYS A 233 -15.73 -57.71 32.70
C LYS A 233 -16.54 -57.63 33.97
N ILE A 234 -17.42 -56.67 34.09
CA ILE A 234 -18.35 -56.49 35.20
C ILE A 234 -19.76 -56.56 34.60
N ASN A 235 -20.51 -57.64 35.01
CA ASN A 235 -21.80 -57.97 34.40
C ASN A 235 -21.66 -58.19 32.87
N SER A 236 -22.31 -57.37 32.05
CA SER A 236 -22.28 -57.49 30.60
C SER A 236 -21.39 -56.45 29.92
N PHE A 237 -20.62 -55.67 30.69
CA PHE A 237 -19.82 -54.56 30.19
C PHE A 237 -18.33 -54.78 30.46
N ASN A 238 -17.48 -54.31 29.52
CA ASN A 238 -16.04 -54.29 29.68
C ASN A 238 -15.65 -52.90 30.22
N PHE A 239 -14.83 -52.88 31.27
CA PHE A 239 -14.33 -51.65 31.89
C PHE A 239 -12.82 -51.59 31.78
N LEU A 240 -12.28 -50.37 31.48
CA LEU A 240 -10.88 -50.07 31.46
C LEU A 240 -10.62 -48.80 32.27
N PHE A 241 -9.79 -48.89 33.30
CA PHE A 241 -9.40 -47.75 34.12
C PHE A 241 -7.92 -47.42 33.90
N LYS A 242 -7.63 -46.25 33.32
CA LYS A 242 -6.25 -45.77 33.11
C LYS A 242 -6.12 -44.28 33.48
N ARG A 243 -5.08 -43.95 34.16
CA ARG A 243 -4.68 -42.55 34.39
C ARG A 243 -3.75 -42.12 33.23
N LEU A 244 -4.20 -41.11 32.49
CA LEU A 244 -3.50 -40.63 31.30
C LEU A 244 -3.01 -39.19 31.51
N ASN A 245 -1.82 -38.89 30.98
CA ASN A 245 -1.28 -37.57 30.95
C ASN A 245 -0.98 -37.18 29.49
N PHE A 246 -2.07 -37.17 28.68
CA PHE A 246 -2.02 -36.83 27.26
C PHE A 246 -2.90 -35.63 26.98
N GLU A 247 -2.66 -34.99 25.84
CA GLU A 247 -3.53 -33.93 25.32
C GLU A 247 -4.98 -34.43 25.17
N PRO A 248 -6.01 -33.61 25.49
CA PRO A 248 -7.43 -34.03 25.42
C PRO A 248 -7.86 -34.56 24.06
N SER A 249 -7.31 -34.00 22.96
CA SER A 249 -7.56 -34.45 21.59
C SER A 249 -7.06 -35.87 21.33
N PHE A 250 -5.93 -36.23 21.88
CA PHE A 250 -5.34 -37.57 21.80
C PHE A 250 -6.16 -38.57 22.62
N VAL A 251 -6.53 -38.21 23.85
CA VAL A 251 -7.41 -39.05 24.73
C VAL A 251 -8.74 -39.34 24.05
N LYS A 252 -9.36 -38.33 23.45
CA LYS A 252 -10.61 -38.50 22.70
C LYS A 252 -10.46 -39.52 21.55
N SER A 253 -9.40 -39.42 20.78
CA SER A 253 -9.13 -40.36 19.67
C SER A 253 -8.91 -41.79 20.18
N LEU A 254 -8.24 -41.95 21.29
CA LEU A 254 -7.97 -43.24 21.95
C LEU A 254 -9.28 -43.88 22.48
N CYS A 255 -10.12 -43.09 23.13
CA CYS A 255 -11.44 -43.58 23.58
C CYS A 255 -12.36 -44.01 22.42
N ILE A 256 -12.33 -43.27 21.29
CA ILE A 256 -13.08 -43.66 20.10
C ILE A 256 -12.56 -44.96 19.50
N GLY A 257 -11.24 -45.17 19.49
CA GLY A 257 -10.61 -46.40 19.01
C GLY A 257 -10.95 -47.59 19.88
N LEU A 258 -10.81 -47.46 21.20
CA LEU A 258 -11.14 -48.52 22.16
C LEU A 258 -12.64 -48.90 22.20
N GLY A 259 -13.54 -47.96 21.89
CA GLY A 259 -14.99 -48.25 21.81
C GLY A 259 -15.43 -48.94 20.52
N ARG A 260 -14.50 -49.12 19.54
CA ARG A 260 -14.75 -49.84 18.28
C ARG A 260 -14.07 -51.22 18.23
N SER A 261 -13.18 -51.50 19.13
CA SER A 261 -12.51 -52.81 19.34
C SER A 261 -13.27 -53.65 20.37
#